data_db460f393701da20bcdc579ccb7ca767
#
_entry.id   db460f393701da20bcdc579ccb7ca767
#
_cell.length_a   1.000
_cell.length_b   1.000
_cell.length_c   1.000
_cell.angle_alpha   90.00
_cell.angle_beta   90.00
_cell.angle_gamma   90.00
#
_symmetry.space_group_name_H-M   'P 1'
#
loop_
_entity.id
_entity.type
_entity.pdbx_description
1 polymer ?
#
loop_
_entity_poly.entity_id
_entity_poly.type
_entity_poly.pdbx_seq_one_letter_code
_entity_poly.pdbx_strand_id
1 'polypeptide(L)'
;MGSQMTEMLKGTLEGIVLAVLATQPAYGYQITARLREQGFAELVEGTVYALLIRIEQRGFVDVQKVPSEKGPPRKVYSLNAQGHQQLEEFWRTWSFLAERIGKLQTQIAADTAEGEN
;
A
#
# COMPACT_ATOMS: atom_id res chain seq x y z
N MET A 1 2.30 16.34 9.16
CA MET A 1 2.12 15.31 8.13
C MET A 1 1.42 14.06 8.65
N GLY A 2 1.64 13.66 9.90
CA GLY A 2 1.13 12.39 10.42
C GLY A 2 -0.36 12.16 10.23
N SER A 3 -1.22 13.07 10.68
CA SER A 3 -2.67 12.83 10.64
C SER A 3 -3.24 12.86 9.22
N GLN A 4 -2.79 13.77 8.38
CA GLN A 4 -3.25 13.83 6.99
C GLN A 4 -2.75 12.63 6.19
N MET A 5 -1.49 12.26 6.33
CA MET A 5 -0.94 11.07 5.70
C MET A 5 -1.69 9.82 6.15
N THR A 6 -1.97 9.70 7.46
CA THR A 6 -2.71 8.57 8.01
C THR A 6 -4.10 8.46 7.37
N GLU A 7 -4.80 9.59 7.23
CA GLU A 7 -6.13 9.60 6.60
C GLU A 7 -6.07 9.16 5.14
N MET A 8 -5.10 9.67 4.39
CA MET A 8 -4.95 9.31 2.98
C MET A 8 -4.54 7.85 2.80
N LEU A 9 -3.74 7.31 3.71
CA LEU A 9 -3.32 5.92 3.64
C LEU A 9 -4.45 4.93 3.93
N LYS A 10 -5.51 5.34 4.62
CA LYS A 10 -6.63 4.44 4.92
C LYS A 10 -7.23 3.80 3.67
N GLY A 11 -7.26 4.54 2.57
CA GLY A 11 -7.80 4.03 1.32
C GLY A 11 -6.77 3.46 0.36
N THR A 12 -5.47 3.64 0.62
CA THR A 12 -4.41 3.29 -0.33
C THR A 12 -3.43 2.24 0.19
N LEU A 13 -3.36 2.03 1.49
CA LEU A 13 -2.32 1.19 2.07
C LEU A 13 -2.39 -0.26 1.59
N GLU A 14 -3.60 -0.82 1.42
CA GLU A 14 -3.74 -2.18 0.90
C GLU A 14 -3.07 -2.31 -0.47
N GLY A 15 -3.38 -1.40 -1.39
CA GLY A 15 -2.77 -1.41 -2.72
C GLY A 15 -1.26 -1.24 -2.68
N ILE A 16 -0.78 -0.38 -1.77
CA ILE A 16 0.66 -0.16 -1.59
C ILE A 16 1.35 -1.46 -1.14
N VAL A 17 0.75 -2.19 -0.19
CA VAL A 17 1.31 -3.45 0.29
C VAL A 17 1.31 -4.51 -0.83
N LEU A 18 0.22 -4.59 -1.60
CA LEU A 18 0.17 -5.49 -2.75
C LEU A 18 1.27 -5.15 -3.76
N ALA A 19 1.53 -3.87 -3.99
CA ALA A 19 2.59 -3.43 -4.91
C ALA A 19 3.97 -3.86 -4.41
N VAL A 20 4.23 -3.76 -3.11
CA VAL A 20 5.49 -4.22 -2.53
C VAL A 20 5.67 -5.72 -2.73
N LEU A 21 4.60 -6.49 -2.50
CA LEU A 21 4.64 -7.94 -2.68
C LEU A 21 4.75 -8.36 -4.13
N ALA A 22 4.30 -7.54 -5.06
CA ALA A 22 4.41 -7.83 -6.50
C ALA A 22 5.88 -7.87 -6.97
N THR A 23 6.77 -7.19 -6.26
CA THR A 23 8.19 -7.20 -6.62
C THR A 23 8.88 -8.50 -6.24
N GLN A 24 8.58 -9.04 -5.06
CA GLN A 24 9.07 -10.34 -4.60
C GLN A 24 8.36 -10.74 -3.31
N PRO A 25 8.28 -12.06 -3.03
CA PRO A 25 7.74 -12.53 -1.75
C PRO A 25 8.53 -11.96 -0.57
N ALA A 26 7.87 -11.88 0.60
CA ALA A 26 8.49 -11.29 1.76
C ALA A 26 7.88 -11.79 3.07
N TYR A 27 8.67 -11.77 4.13
CA TYR A 27 8.18 -11.87 5.49
C TYR A 27 7.51 -10.56 5.90
N GLY A 28 6.63 -10.62 6.90
CA GLY A 28 5.93 -9.43 7.37
C GLY A 28 6.85 -8.28 7.75
N TYR A 29 7.94 -8.57 8.49
CA TYR A 29 8.87 -7.52 8.90
C TYR A 29 9.60 -6.90 7.71
N GLN A 30 9.84 -7.67 6.65
CA GLN A 30 10.47 -7.15 5.43
C GLN A 30 9.55 -6.18 4.70
N ILE A 31 8.26 -6.46 4.72
CA ILE A 31 7.27 -5.57 4.08
C ILE A 31 7.30 -4.20 4.76
N THR A 32 7.28 -4.18 6.10
CA THR A 32 7.37 -2.93 6.85
C THR A 32 8.66 -2.18 6.54
N ALA A 33 9.79 -2.91 6.49
CA ALA A 33 11.08 -2.30 6.17
C ALA A 33 11.08 -1.69 4.77
N ARG A 34 10.54 -2.40 3.78
CA ARG A 34 10.47 -1.90 2.40
C ARG A 34 9.58 -0.67 2.29
N LEU A 35 8.47 -0.65 3.02
CA LEU A 35 7.58 0.51 3.05
C LEU A 35 8.29 1.73 3.62
N ARG A 36 9.04 1.55 4.70
CA ARG A 36 9.80 2.64 5.30
C ARG A 36 10.88 3.16 4.34
N GLU A 37 11.54 2.26 3.61
CA GLU A 37 12.52 2.65 2.59
C GLU A 37 11.90 3.47 1.46
N GLN A 38 10.62 3.22 1.16
CA GLN A 38 9.89 3.96 0.13
C GLN A 38 9.36 5.30 0.65
N GLY A 39 9.65 5.66 1.88
CA GLY A 39 9.25 6.95 2.43
C GLY A 39 8.10 6.90 3.44
N PHE A 40 7.54 5.73 3.71
CA PHE A 40 6.46 5.58 4.69
C PHE A 40 7.06 5.34 6.08
N ALA A 41 7.87 6.29 6.56
CA ALA A 41 8.68 6.11 7.76
C ALA A 41 7.87 5.99 9.05
N GLU A 42 6.64 6.52 9.05
CA GLU A 42 5.79 6.54 10.24
C GLU A 42 4.89 5.30 10.37
N LEU A 43 4.94 4.36 9.43
CA LEU A 43 4.11 3.16 9.48
C LEU A 43 4.51 2.27 10.65
N VAL A 44 3.51 1.86 11.42
CA VAL A 44 3.67 0.98 12.57
C VAL A 44 3.52 -0.46 12.12
N GLU A 45 4.37 -1.35 12.63
CA GLU A 45 4.30 -2.77 12.28
C GLU A 45 2.92 -3.38 12.51
N GLY A 46 2.26 -3.00 13.61
CA GLY A 46 0.93 -3.52 13.92
C GLY A 46 -0.10 -3.24 12.82
N THR A 47 -0.04 -2.07 12.21
CA THR A 47 -0.92 -1.71 11.11
C THR A 47 -0.66 -2.59 9.89
N VAL A 48 0.61 -2.85 9.57
CA VAL A 48 0.99 -3.69 8.46
C VAL A 48 0.55 -5.13 8.70
N TYR A 49 0.77 -5.68 9.91
CA TYR A 49 0.37 -7.04 10.23
C TYR A 49 -1.14 -7.23 10.18
N ALA A 50 -1.91 -6.26 10.68
CA ALA A 50 -3.37 -6.31 10.60
C ALA A 50 -3.84 -6.34 9.15
N LEU A 51 -3.18 -5.57 8.29
CA LEU A 51 -3.49 -5.54 6.87
C LEU A 51 -3.13 -6.84 6.18
N LEU A 52 -1.99 -7.45 6.54
CA LEU A 52 -1.58 -8.74 5.99
C LEU A 52 -2.60 -9.85 6.32
N ILE A 53 -3.13 -9.85 7.54
CA ILE A 53 -4.21 -10.77 7.91
C ILE A 53 -5.42 -10.57 6.99
N ARG A 54 -5.80 -9.33 6.75
CA ARG A 54 -6.96 -9.01 5.91
C ARG A 54 -6.76 -9.44 4.46
N ILE A 55 -5.60 -9.17 3.87
CA ILE A 55 -5.35 -9.55 2.48
C ILE A 55 -5.23 -11.07 2.31
N GLU A 56 -4.75 -11.76 3.34
CA GLU A 56 -4.76 -13.22 3.35
C GLU A 56 -6.19 -13.74 3.37
N GLN A 57 -7.04 -13.19 4.24
CA GLN A 57 -8.46 -13.58 4.33
C GLN A 57 -9.21 -13.30 3.03
N ARG A 58 -8.86 -12.23 2.32
CA ARG A 58 -9.47 -11.88 1.05
C ARG A 58 -8.93 -12.70 -0.14
N GLY A 59 -7.93 -13.54 0.10
CA GLY A 59 -7.41 -14.46 -0.91
C GLY A 59 -6.46 -13.85 -1.91
N PHE A 60 -5.81 -12.74 -1.57
CA PHE A 60 -4.90 -12.04 -2.49
C PHE A 60 -3.46 -12.53 -2.40
N VAL A 61 -3.13 -13.29 -1.37
CA VAL A 61 -1.77 -13.78 -1.15
C VAL A 61 -1.80 -15.26 -0.81
N ASP A 62 -0.74 -15.96 -1.18
CA ASP A 62 -0.43 -17.29 -0.67
C ASP A 62 0.54 -17.12 0.49
N VAL A 63 0.37 -17.91 1.52
CA VAL A 63 1.20 -17.84 2.71
C VAL A 63 1.89 -19.17 2.91
N GLN A 64 3.23 -19.13 3.01
CA GLN A 64 4.03 -20.31 3.30
C GLN A 64 4.68 -20.12 4.66
N LYS A 65 4.54 -21.12 5.53
CA LYS A 65 5.22 -21.12 6.83
C LYS A 65 6.61 -21.67 6.66
N VAL A 66 7.60 -20.91 7.14
CA VAL A 66 9.01 -21.32 7.07
C VAL A 66 9.49 -21.56 8.49
N PRO A 67 10.11 -22.73 8.77
CA PRO A 67 10.64 -23.01 10.10
C PRO A 67 11.67 -21.99 10.53
N SER A 68 11.64 -21.61 11.81
CA SER A 68 12.60 -20.71 12.42
C SER A 68 13.41 -21.50 13.44
N GLU A 69 14.73 -21.28 13.48
CA GLU A 69 15.61 -21.98 14.45
C GLU A 69 15.25 -21.64 15.90
N LYS A 70 14.75 -20.43 16.13
CA LYS A 70 14.39 -19.99 17.48
C LYS A 70 13.01 -19.35 17.43
N GLY A 71 11.99 -20.10 17.83
CA GLY A 71 10.65 -19.58 17.94
C GLY A 71 9.68 -20.16 16.92
N PRO A 72 8.49 -19.57 16.80
CA PRO A 72 7.45 -20.07 15.91
C PRO A 72 7.83 -19.90 14.44
N PRO A 73 7.23 -20.69 13.55
CA PRO A 73 7.44 -20.54 12.11
C PRO A 73 7.09 -19.13 11.64
N ARG A 74 7.83 -18.65 10.65
CA ARG A 74 7.57 -17.35 10.03
C ARG A 74 6.75 -17.53 8.77
N LYS A 75 5.90 -16.54 8.48
CA LYS A 75 5.07 -16.55 7.28
C LYS A 75 5.75 -15.76 6.18
N VAL A 76 5.84 -16.36 5.00
CA VAL A 76 6.27 -15.69 3.76
C VAL A 76 5.02 -15.45 2.93
N TYR A 77 4.80 -14.21 2.56
CA TYR A 77 3.65 -13.79 1.76
C TYR A 77 4.05 -13.62 0.31
N SER A 78 3.26 -14.20 -0.58
CA SER A 78 3.47 -14.10 -2.03
C SER A 78 2.18 -13.64 -2.69
N LEU A 79 2.25 -12.66 -3.58
CA LEU A 79 1.09 -12.22 -4.33
C LEU A 79 0.66 -13.32 -5.29
N ASN A 80 -0.63 -13.70 -5.23
CA ASN A 80 -1.16 -14.72 -6.14
C ASN A 80 -1.89 -14.06 -7.32
N ALA A 81 -2.53 -14.86 -8.18
CA ALA A 81 -3.22 -14.35 -9.36
C ALA A 81 -4.32 -13.36 -9.02
N GLN A 82 -5.10 -13.65 -7.97
CA GLN A 82 -6.16 -12.74 -7.50
C GLN A 82 -5.56 -11.44 -6.95
N GLY A 83 -4.44 -11.54 -6.25
CA GLY A 83 -3.74 -10.36 -5.75
C GLY A 83 -3.21 -9.49 -6.87
N HIS A 84 -2.67 -10.08 -7.94
CA HIS A 84 -2.25 -9.32 -9.11
C HIS A 84 -3.42 -8.61 -9.78
N GLN A 85 -4.57 -9.26 -9.90
CA GLN A 85 -5.78 -8.63 -10.44
C GLN A 85 -6.23 -7.45 -9.57
N GLN A 86 -6.21 -7.63 -8.26
CA GLN A 86 -6.59 -6.56 -7.33
C GLN A 86 -5.62 -5.38 -7.43
N LEU A 87 -4.34 -5.66 -7.59
CA LEU A 87 -3.34 -4.61 -7.77
C LEU A 87 -3.55 -3.84 -9.07
N GLU A 88 -3.87 -4.52 -10.18
CA GLU A 88 -4.17 -3.85 -11.44
C GLU A 88 -5.37 -2.92 -11.31
N GLU A 89 -6.41 -3.39 -10.62
CA GLU A 89 -7.59 -2.56 -10.36
C GLU A 89 -7.24 -1.35 -9.50
N PHE A 90 -6.40 -1.55 -8.48
CA PHE A 90 -5.92 -0.46 -7.64
C PHE A 90 -5.17 0.58 -8.49
N TRP A 91 -4.28 0.13 -9.39
CA TRP A 91 -3.55 1.06 -10.25
C TRP A 91 -4.47 1.87 -11.15
N ARG A 92 -5.49 1.23 -11.71
CA ARG A 92 -6.47 1.95 -12.56
C ARG A 92 -7.20 3.02 -11.76
N THR A 93 -7.67 2.68 -10.57
CA THR A 93 -8.37 3.61 -9.70
C THR A 93 -7.45 4.74 -9.24
N TRP A 94 -6.24 4.39 -8.85
CA TRP A 94 -5.25 5.38 -8.43
C TRP A 94 -4.92 6.36 -9.55
N SER A 95 -4.68 5.86 -10.75
CA SER A 95 -4.36 6.71 -11.91
C SER A 95 -5.50 7.67 -12.23
N PHE A 96 -6.74 7.17 -12.16
CA PHE A 96 -7.92 8.00 -12.37
C PHE A 96 -8.00 9.12 -11.32
N LEU A 97 -7.90 8.76 -10.04
CA LEU A 97 -7.97 9.73 -8.95
C LEU A 97 -6.84 10.76 -9.03
N ALA A 98 -5.61 10.29 -9.25
CA ALA A 98 -4.45 11.18 -9.31
C ALA A 98 -4.60 12.20 -10.45
N GLU A 99 -5.08 11.75 -11.61
CA GLU A 99 -5.32 12.63 -12.75
C GLU A 99 -6.39 13.66 -12.44
N ARG A 100 -7.53 13.21 -11.87
CA ARG A 100 -8.65 14.12 -11.58
C ARG A 100 -8.29 15.12 -10.49
N ILE A 101 -7.65 14.68 -9.45
CA ILE A 101 -7.20 15.56 -8.37
C ILE A 101 -6.18 16.56 -8.89
N GLY A 102 -5.24 16.10 -9.73
CA GLY A 102 -4.24 16.96 -10.34
C GLY A 102 -4.86 18.05 -11.23
N LYS A 103 -5.90 17.69 -12.00
CA LYS A 103 -6.62 18.67 -12.81
C LYS A 103 -7.31 19.71 -11.96
N LEU A 104 -7.94 19.30 -10.86
CA LEU A 104 -8.59 20.23 -9.93
C LEU A 104 -7.57 21.19 -9.33
N GLN A 105 -6.42 20.67 -8.91
CA GLN A 105 -5.34 21.49 -8.35
C GLN A 105 -4.88 22.55 -9.36
N THR A 106 -4.65 22.15 -10.60
CA THR A 106 -4.21 23.05 -11.66
C THR A 106 -5.29 24.10 -11.98
N GLN A 107 -6.55 23.68 -12.06
CA GLN A 107 -7.66 24.58 -12.36
C GLN A 107 -7.84 25.62 -11.26
N ILE A 108 -7.79 25.21 -10.00
CA ILE A 108 -7.94 26.13 -8.87
C ILE A 108 -6.79 27.15 -8.86
N ALA A 109 -5.56 26.73 -9.14
CA ALA A 109 -4.41 27.61 -9.21
C ALA A 109 -4.57 28.64 -10.33
N ALA A 110 -5.07 28.22 -11.52
CA ALA A 110 -5.31 29.11 -12.65
C ALA A 110 -6.41 30.12 -12.33
N ASP A 111 -7.52 29.67 -11.74
CA ASP A 111 -8.64 30.56 -11.37
C ASP A 111 -8.22 31.58 -10.32
N THR A 112 -7.39 31.16 -9.35
CA THR A 112 -6.87 32.07 -8.33
C THR A 112 -5.96 33.13 -8.95
N ALA A 113 -5.08 32.73 -9.88
CA ALA A 113 -4.20 33.67 -10.58
C ALA A 113 -4.99 34.69 -11.41
N GLU A 114 -6.05 34.24 -12.09
CA GLU A 114 -6.93 35.14 -12.83
C GLU A 114 -7.68 36.10 -11.91
N GLY A 115 -8.11 35.62 -10.74
CA GLY A 115 -8.83 36.45 -9.76
C GLY A 115 -7.96 37.53 -9.13
N GLU A 116 -6.65 37.38 -9.13
CA GLU A 116 -5.72 38.36 -8.57
C GLU A 116 -5.44 39.53 -9.51
N ASN A 117 -5.83 39.42 -10.75
CA ASN A 117 -5.70 40.48 -11.74
C ASN A 117 -6.96 41.33 -11.80
#